data_d75180560685404e0c82017b375b1f4a
#
_entry.id   d75180560685404e0c82017b375b1f4a
#
_cell.length_a   1.000
_cell.length_b   1.000
_cell.length_c   1.000
_cell.angle_alpha   90.00
_cell.angle_beta   90.00
_cell.angle_gamma   90.00
#
_symmetry.space_group_name_H-M   'P 1'
#
loop_
_entity.id
_entity.type
_entity.pdbx_description
1 polymer ?
#
loop_
_entity_poly.entity_id
_entity_poly.type
_entity_poly.pdbx_seq_one_letter_code
_entity_poly.pdbx_strand_id
1 'polypeptide(L)'
;MQSAIVLSLLNSVPVQNWTFTSEDVIRIGRATDNQVILFSAVVSRHHAEIRWSESDGWQLSNISPNGTYIDGESVKTSTVTDGMIIRLATSGPKIQMKFNLET
;
A
#
# COMPACT_ATOMS: atom_id res chain seq x y z
N MET A 1 11.49 -13.17 -15.40
CA MET A 1 11.29 -12.90 -13.97
C MET A 1 10.29 -11.78 -13.82
N GLN A 2 9.30 -11.96 -13.00
CA GLN A 2 8.25 -10.98 -12.76
C GLN A 2 8.25 -10.60 -11.28
N SER A 3 8.20 -9.30 -11.01
CA SER A 3 8.13 -8.82 -9.64
C SER A 3 6.71 -8.93 -9.11
N ALA A 4 6.59 -9.38 -7.88
CA ALA A 4 5.33 -9.43 -7.17
C ALA A 4 5.49 -8.72 -5.83
N ILE A 5 4.37 -8.24 -5.31
CA ILE A 5 4.33 -7.57 -4.02
C ILE A 5 3.17 -8.14 -3.20
N VAL A 6 3.44 -8.37 -1.93
CA VAL A 6 2.43 -8.84 -0.97
C VAL A 6 2.18 -7.73 0.03
N LEU A 7 0.92 -7.29 0.12
CA LEU A 7 0.49 -6.35 1.13
C LEU A 7 -0.19 -7.10 2.26
N SER A 8 0.21 -6.83 3.49
CA SER A 8 -0.35 -7.46 4.68
C SER A 8 -0.90 -6.40 5.61
N LEU A 9 -2.17 -6.54 5.99
CA LEU A 9 -2.80 -5.64 6.96
C LEU A 9 -2.36 -6.08 8.36
N LEU A 10 -1.56 -5.24 9.01
CA LEU A 10 -1.06 -5.53 10.36
C LEU A 10 -2.17 -5.36 11.38
N ASN A 11 -2.11 -6.16 12.44
CA ASN A 11 -3.06 -6.12 13.55
C ASN A 11 -4.48 -6.56 13.18
N SER A 12 -4.66 -7.22 12.04
CA SER A 12 -5.94 -7.85 11.72
C SER A 12 -5.92 -9.31 12.18
N VAL A 13 -7.09 -9.82 12.59
CA VAL A 13 -7.26 -11.21 13.01
C VAL A 13 -8.49 -11.76 12.32
N PRO A 14 -8.36 -12.73 11.39
CA PRO A 14 -7.10 -13.23 10.84
C PRO A 14 -6.36 -12.19 10.01
N VAL A 15 -5.07 -12.40 9.79
CA VAL A 15 -4.26 -11.52 8.96
C VAL A 15 -4.78 -11.55 7.52
N GLN A 16 -4.93 -10.38 6.93
CA GLN A 16 -5.35 -10.24 5.53
C GLN A 16 -4.14 -9.93 4.67
N ASN A 17 -4.01 -10.64 3.56
CA ASN A 17 -2.93 -10.45 2.61
C ASN A 17 -3.49 -10.29 1.20
N TRP A 18 -2.82 -9.46 0.40
CA TRP A 18 -3.13 -9.27 -1.03
C TRP A 18 -1.83 -9.40 -1.81
N THR A 19 -1.86 -10.14 -2.91
CA THR A 19 -0.70 -10.34 -3.77
C THR A 19 -0.97 -9.75 -5.14
N PHE A 20 -0.02 -8.97 -5.64
CA PHE A 20 -0.12 -8.30 -6.94
C PHE A 20 1.16 -8.48 -7.73
N THR A 21 1.07 -8.33 -9.05
CA THR A 21 2.21 -8.37 -9.96
C THR A 21 2.52 -6.97 -10.48
N SER A 22 3.64 -6.85 -11.18
CA SER A 22 4.08 -5.56 -11.74
C SER A 22 3.12 -4.98 -12.79
N GLU A 23 2.16 -5.77 -13.28
CA GLU A 23 1.15 -5.28 -14.22
C GLU A 23 -0.02 -4.58 -13.53
N ASP A 24 -0.12 -4.74 -12.22
CA ASP A 24 -1.25 -4.20 -11.46
C ASP A 24 -0.99 -2.75 -11.04
N VAL A 25 -2.08 -1.97 -11.02
CA VAL A 25 -2.13 -0.70 -10.31
C VAL A 25 -2.91 -0.98 -9.03
N ILE A 26 -2.26 -0.77 -7.90
CA ILE A 26 -2.82 -1.12 -6.59
C ILE A 26 -3.38 0.15 -5.96
N ARG A 27 -4.71 0.22 -5.85
CA ARG A 27 -5.39 1.33 -5.18
C ARG A 27 -5.89 0.87 -3.83
N ILE A 28 -5.68 1.72 -2.83
CA ILE A 28 -6.00 1.42 -1.43
C ILE A 28 -6.97 2.48 -0.92
N GLY A 29 -8.07 2.06 -0.31
CA GLY A 29 -9.04 3.00 0.24
C GLY A 29 -10.34 2.32 0.67
N ARG A 30 -11.32 3.13 1.10
CA ARG A 30 -12.62 2.62 1.56
C ARG A 30 -13.57 2.26 0.43
N ALA A 31 -13.40 2.85 -0.74
CA ALA A 31 -14.32 2.61 -1.85
C ALA A 31 -14.14 1.19 -2.40
N THR A 32 -15.21 0.62 -2.89
CA THR A 32 -15.23 -0.77 -3.35
C THR A 32 -14.53 -0.98 -4.69
N ASP A 33 -14.15 0.09 -5.38
CA ASP A 33 -13.39 0.02 -6.63
C ASP A 33 -11.87 -0.07 -6.40
N ASN A 34 -11.43 -0.05 -5.13
CA ASN A 34 -10.01 -0.26 -4.81
C ASN A 34 -9.63 -1.74 -4.86
N GLN A 35 -8.36 -2.02 -5.12
CA GLN A 35 -7.82 -3.37 -5.03
C GLN A 35 -7.65 -3.82 -3.59
N VAL A 36 -7.32 -2.88 -2.70
CA VAL A 36 -7.24 -3.11 -1.26
C VAL A 36 -8.29 -2.24 -0.60
N ILE A 37 -9.33 -2.88 -0.07
CA ILE A 37 -10.48 -2.17 0.52
C ILE A 37 -10.35 -2.22 2.04
N LEU A 38 -10.31 -1.04 2.67
CA LEU A 38 -10.14 -0.92 4.12
C LEU A 38 -11.28 -0.08 4.71
N PHE A 39 -11.99 -0.65 5.67
CA PHE A 39 -13.19 -0.04 6.25
C PHE A 39 -12.89 0.75 7.52
N SER A 40 -11.89 1.61 7.49
CA SER A 40 -11.55 2.49 8.60
C SER A 40 -12.05 3.91 8.32
N ALA A 41 -12.63 4.55 9.32
CA ALA A 41 -13.20 5.90 9.16
C ALA A 41 -12.15 6.96 8.78
N VAL A 42 -10.89 6.74 9.12
CA VAL A 42 -9.81 7.69 8.81
C VAL A 42 -9.20 7.44 7.42
N VAL A 43 -9.56 6.35 6.78
CA VAL A 43 -9.10 6.03 5.43
C VAL A 43 -10.05 6.70 4.42
N SER A 44 -9.48 7.44 3.49
CA SER A 44 -10.25 8.08 2.41
C SER A 44 -10.78 7.05 1.44
N ARG A 45 -11.81 7.41 0.68
CA ARG A 45 -12.37 6.52 -0.35
C ARG A 45 -11.27 6.04 -1.32
N HIS A 46 -10.40 6.96 -1.75
CA HIS A 46 -9.18 6.65 -2.49
C HIS A 46 -8.04 7.29 -1.71
N HIS A 47 -7.18 6.47 -1.09
CA HIS A 47 -6.21 6.94 -0.12
C HIS A 47 -4.78 6.93 -0.64
N ALA A 48 -4.37 5.84 -1.26
CA ALA A 48 -3.02 5.68 -1.76
C ALA A 48 -3.00 4.77 -2.98
N GLU A 49 -1.93 4.85 -3.75
CA GLU A 49 -1.77 4.05 -4.96
C GLU A 49 -0.33 3.55 -5.03
N ILE A 50 -0.16 2.32 -5.48
CA ILE A 50 1.17 1.72 -5.67
C ILE A 50 1.25 1.24 -7.11
N ARG A 51 2.33 1.63 -7.80
CA ARG A 51 2.59 1.27 -9.20
C ARG A 51 4.01 0.78 -9.37
N TRP A 52 4.18 -0.13 -10.32
CA TRP A 52 5.51 -0.56 -10.75
C TRP A 52 6.07 0.41 -11.79
N SER A 53 7.34 0.74 -11.63
CA SER A 53 8.11 1.51 -12.60
C SER A 53 9.32 0.67 -13.00
N GLU A 54 9.58 0.57 -14.31
CA GLU A 54 10.74 -0.17 -14.81
C GLU A 54 12.05 0.38 -14.28
N SER A 55 12.13 1.70 -14.11
CA SER A 55 13.36 2.34 -13.66
C SER A 55 13.49 2.39 -12.14
N ASP A 56 12.36 2.51 -11.41
CA ASP A 56 12.40 2.84 -9.99
C ASP A 56 11.76 1.78 -9.08
N GLY A 57 11.24 0.70 -9.66
CA GLY A 57 10.54 -0.34 -8.90
C GLY A 57 9.15 0.10 -8.44
N TRP A 58 8.71 -0.44 -7.32
CA TRP A 58 7.40 -0.10 -6.78
C TRP A 58 7.39 1.31 -6.21
N GLN A 59 6.40 2.10 -6.62
CA GLN A 59 6.25 3.51 -6.22
C GLN A 59 4.92 3.71 -5.52
N LEU A 60 4.98 4.32 -4.34
CA LEU A 60 3.81 4.67 -3.54
C LEU A 60 3.48 6.14 -3.76
N SER A 61 2.20 6.45 -3.95
CA SER A 61 1.70 7.83 -4.04
C SER A 61 0.55 8.03 -3.05
N ASN A 62 0.61 9.10 -2.28
CA ASN A 62 -0.49 9.50 -1.41
C ASN A 62 -1.51 10.32 -2.19
N ILE A 63 -2.80 10.01 -2.00
CA ILE A 63 -3.91 10.72 -2.65
C ILE A 63 -4.76 11.44 -1.61
N SER A 64 -4.70 10.98 -0.37
CA SER A 64 -5.61 11.41 0.70
C SER A 64 -5.15 12.69 1.41
N PRO A 65 -6.06 13.63 1.73
CA PRO A 65 -5.73 14.75 2.62
C PRO A 65 -5.38 14.29 4.04
N ASN A 66 -5.75 13.07 4.42
CA ASN A 66 -5.41 12.52 5.75
C ASN A 66 -3.98 12.01 5.83
N GLY A 67 -3.31 11.88 4.68
CA GLY A 67 -1.89 11.52 4.61
C GLY A 67 -1.60 10.04 4.65
N THR A 68 -0.41 9.70 4.18
CA THR A 68 0.18 8.36 4.26
C THR A 68 1.55 8.54 4.90
N TYR A 69 1.85 7.72 5.88
CA TYR A 69 3.01 7.91 6.76
C TYR A 69 3.96 6.73 6.72
N ILE A 70 5.26 7.04 6.69
CA ILE A 70 6.34 6.06 6.80
C ILE A 70 7.22 6.52 7.96
N ASP A 71 7.38 5.68 8.98
CA ASP A 71 8.16 6.00 10.18
C ASP A 71 7.74 7.33 10.82
N GLY A 72 6.44 7.59 10.81
CA GLY A 72 5.87 8.79 11.43
C GLY A 72 5.92 10.04 10.58
N GLU A 73 6.47 9.97 9.37
CA GLU A 73 6.56 11.12 8.47
C GLU A 73 5.61 10.97 7.30
N SER A 74 4.90 12.06 6.98
CA SER A 74 4.00 12.05 5.83
C SER A 74 4.81 12.10 4.53
N VAL A 75 4.36 11.33 3.55
CA VAL A 75 5.01 11.29 2.23
C VAL A 75 3.98 11.57 1.14
N LYS A 76 4.41 12.25 0.08
CA LYS A 76 3.60 12.39 -1.14
C LYS A 76 3.86 11.22 -2.07
N THR A 77 5.11 10.90 -2.28
CA THR A 77 5.57 9.76 -3.06
C THR A 77 6.75 9.13 -2.35
N SER A 78 6.92 7.84 -2.54
CA SER A 78 8.07 7.13 -1.98
C SER A 78 8.32 5.88 -2.79
N THR A 79 9.60 5.53 -2.95
CA THR A 79 9.96 4.20 -3.43
C THR A 79 9.64 3.20 -2.32
N VAL A 80 8.99 2.11 -2.69
CA VAL A 80 8.67 1.02 -1.76
C VAL A 80 9.89 0.12 -1.62
N THR A 81 10.25 -0.18 -0.38
CA THR A 81 11.33 -1.13 -0.07
C THR A 81 10.75 -2.38 0.55
N ASP A 82 11.48 -3.49 0.43
CA ASP A 82 11.02 -4.78 0.97
C ASP A 82 10.88 -4.70 2.49
N GLY A 83 9.70 -5.05 2.97
CA GLY A 83 9.38 -5.00 4.40
C GLY A 83 8.88 -3.64 4.89
N MET A 84 8.75 -2.66 4.02
CA MET A 84 8.28 -1.33 4.39
C MET A 84 6.89 -1.39 5.00
N ILE A 85 6.67 -0.59 6.05
CA ILE A 85 5.36 -0.44 6.69
C ILE A 85 4.88 0.98 6.46
N ILE A 86 3.66 1.10 5.92
CA ILE A 86 2.99 2.39 5.80
C ILE A 86 1.81 2.45 6.75
N ARG A 87 1.45 3.66 7.18
CA ARG A 87 0.24 3.91 7.94
C ARG A 87 -0.64 4.87 7.18
N LEU A 88 -1.92 4.53 7.06
CA LEU A 88 -2.90 5.39 6.41
C LEU A 88 -3.51 6.32 7.45
N ALA A 89 -3.35 7.63 7.25
CA ALA A 89 -3.67 8.66 8.23
C ALA A 89 -2.79 8.52 9.49
N THR A 90 -2.93 9.44 10.43
CA THR A 90 -2.10 9.44 11.65
C THR A 90 -2.48 8.35 12.64
N SER A 91 -3.68 7.79 12.51
CA SER A 91 -4.20 6.80 13.47
C SER A 91 -4.85 5.59 12.79
N GLY A 92 -4.65 5.44 11.50
CA GLY A 92 -5.30 4.39 10.74
C GLY A 92 -4.53 3.08 10.67
N PRO A 93 -4.97 2.18 9.79
CA PRO A 93 -4.34 0.87 9.66
C PRO A 93 -2.92 0.95 9.12
N LYS A 94 -2.13 -0.06 9.46
CA LYS A 94 -0.76 -0.22 8.96
C LYS A 94 -0.73 -1.37 7.98
N ILE A 95 -0.01 -1.17 6.89
CA ILE A 95 0.17 -2.18 5.84
C ILE A 95 1.66 -2.41 5.65
N GLN A 96 2.08 -3.66 5.68
CA GLN A 96 3.44 -4.03 5.35
C GLN A 96 3.51 -4.54 3.92
N MET A 97 4.54 -4.12 3.20
CA MET A 97 4.76 -4.51 1.82
C MET A 97 6.02 -5.36 1.73
N LYS A 98 5.88 -6.55 1.16
CA LYS A 98 7.01 -7.46 0.96
C LYS A 98 7.09 -7.85 -0.50
N PHE A 99 8.31 -7.95 -1.00
CA PHE A 99 8.55 -8.36 -2.38
C PHE A 99 8.62 -9.87 -2.47
N ASN A 100 8.07 -10.39 -3.56
CA ASN A 100 8.14 -11.79 -3.89
C ASN A 100 8.56 -11.88 -5.34
N LEU A 101 9.79 -12.37 -5.57
CA LEU A 101 10.32 -12.51 -6.93
C LEU A 101 10.00 -13.90 -7.45
N GLU A 102 9.34 -13.96 -8.60
CA GLU A 102 9.05 -15.21 -9.27
C GLU A 102 10.05 -15.43 -10.39
N THR A 103 10.58 -16.63 -10.44
CA THR A 103 11.57 -17.03 -11.46
C THR A 103 10.99 -18.02 -12.43
#